data_7687270f251c78b23599c292c53896d9
#
_entry.id   7687270f251c78b23599c292c53896d9
#
_cell.length_a   1.000
_cell.length_b   1.000
_cell.length_c   1.000
_cell.angle_alpha   90.00
_cell.angle_beta   90.00
_cell.angle_gamma   90.00
#
_symmetry.space_group_name_H-M   'P 1'
#
loop_
_entity.id
_entity.type
_entity.pdbx_description
1 polymer ?
#
loop_
_entity_poly.entity_id
_entity_poly.type
_entity_poly.pdbx_seq_one_letter_code
_entity_poly.pdbx_strand_id
1 'polypeptide(L)'
;RVKSESVDHKDQKITEVAEQGTQNILNAISDKCKIILPSTHVVYEGIEKVKNNILENEDTKPNLSYARSKAINEKQLKNSGKNYIILRLGSVYGYSGDNARIDIMPNLFSKIASQNGTLKLFSGGRQIKSLVPLIDVARCFKFMEEKEEITSDTFNLTKDTVTVKEVAEICKKYN
;
A
#
# COMPACT_ATOMS: atom_id res chain seq x y z
N ARG A 1 8.78 -8.50 10.65
CA ARG A 1 9.36 -7.33 11.32
C ARG A 1 10.88 -7.26 11.16
N VAL A 2 11.61 -8.37 11.31
CA VAL A 2 13.09 -8.41 11.17
C VAL A 2 13.55 -8.05 9.75
N LYS A 3 12.80 -8.39 8.71
CA LYS A 3 13.14 -8.05 7.31
C LYS A 3 12.90 -6.57 6.97
N SER A 4 11.94 -5.90 7.59
CA SER A 4 11.68 -4.49 7.34
C SER A 4 12.75 -3.57 7.98
N GLU A 5 13.22 -3.92 9.17
CA GLU A 5 14.28 -3.16 9.84
C GLU A 5 15.64 -3.31 9.13
N SER A 6 15.96 -4.51 8.60
CA SER A 6 17.19 -4.71 7.83
C SER A 6 17.17 -4.05 6.45
N VAL A 7 16.00 -3.77 5.92
CA VAL A 7 15.81 -3.04 4.67
C VAL A 7 15.96 -1.54 4.89
N ASP A 8 15.51 -1.03 6.02
CA ASP A 8 15.51 0.41 6.32
C ASP A 8 16.92 1.03 6.38
N HIS A 9 17.93 0.27 6.78
CA HIS A 9 19.32 0.72 6.84
C HIS A 9 20.08 0.75 5.49
N LYS A 10 19.54 0.14 4.44
CA LYS A 10 20.11 0.20 3.07
C LYS A 10 19.54 1.32 2.20
N ASP A 11 18.75 2.23 2.76
CA ASP A 11 17.64 2.82 2.04
C ASP A 11 17.77 4.26 1.61
N GLN A 12 18.91 4.89 1.82
CA GLN A 12 19.20 6.16 1.15
C GLN A 12 19.10 5.97 -0.37
N LYS A 13 19.64 4.88 -0.89
CA LYS A 13 19.59 4.54 -2.32
C LYS A 13 18.18 4.25 -2.83
N ILE A 14 17.32 3.61 -2.04
CA ILE A 14 15.92 3.35 -2.44
C ILE A 14 15.14 4.66 -2.55
N THR A 15 15.35 5.56 -1.60
CA THR A 15 14.71 6.88 -1.60
C THR A 15 15.20 7.73 -2.79
N GLU A 16 16.50 7.78 -3.03
CA GLU A 16 17.10 8.47 -4.17
C GLU A 16 16.58 7.94 -5.52
N VAL A 17 16.54 6.62 -5.69
CA VAL A 17 16.02 5.98 -6.91
C VAL A 17 14.54 6.28 -7.11
N ALA A 18 13.73 6.23 -6.04
CA ALA A 18 12.31 6.53 -6.12
C ALA A 18 12.07 8.01 -6.49
N GLU A 19 12.78 8.92 -5.86
CA GLU A 19 12.67 10.35 -6.09
C GLU A 19 13.14 10.73 -7.50
N GLN A 20 14.35 10.30 -7.90
CA GLN A 20 14.90 10.58 -9.21
C GLN A 20 14.09 9.90 -10.33
N GLY A 21 13.66 8.66 -10.11
CA GLY A 21 12.82 7.92 -11.07
C GLY A 21 11.50 8.63 -11.34
N THR A 22 10.82 9.08 -10.29
CA THR A 22 9.59 9.85 -10.44
C THR A 22 9.84 11.17 -11.15
N GLN A 23 10.90 11.90 -10.81
CA GLN A 23 11.25 13.15 -11.49
C GLN A 23 11.55 12.94 -12.97
N ASN A 24 12.26 11.88 -13.32
CA ASN A 24 12.55 11.54 -14.72
C ASN A 24 11.27 11.26 -15.51
N ILE A 25 10.31 10.54 -14.93
CA ILE A 25 9.00 10.29 -15.54
C ILE A 25 8.27 11.62 -15.75
N LEU A 26 8.19 12.46 -14.70
CA LEU A 26 7.52 13.77 -14.79
C LEU A 26 8.11 14.68 -15.87
N ASN A 27 9.41 14.65 -16.06
CA ASN A 27 10.10 15.43 -17.10
C ASN A 27 9.87 14.88 -18.53
N ALA A 28 9.64 13.57 -18.65
CA ALA A 28 9.55 12.90 -19.94
C ALA A 28 8.13 12.85 -20.52
N ILE A 29 7.10 12.88 -19.67
CA ILE A 29 5.71 12.72 -20.11
C ILE A 29 5.08 14.05 -20.54
N SER A 30 4.12 13.96 -21.48
CA SER A 30 3.29 15.09 -21.89
C SER A 30 2.40 15.59 -20.76
N ASP A 31 2.07 16.90 -20.76
CA ASP A 31 1.11 17.50 -19.83
C ASP A 31 -0.31 16.97 -19.99
N LYS A 32 -0.60 16.31 -21.12
CA LYS A 32 -1.89 15.64 -21.35
C LYS A 32 -1.99 14.25 -20.69
N CYS A 33 -0.87 13.70 -20.21
CA CYS A 33 -0.87 12.39 -19.56
C CYS A 33 -1.46 12.50 -18.15
N LYS A 34 -2.34 11.56 -17.81
CA LYS A 34 -2.76 11.31 -16.42
C LYS A 34 -1.81 10.29 -15.77
N ILE A 35 -1.33 10.58 -14.59
CA ILE A 35 -0.45 9.71 -13.82
C ILE A 35 -1.26 9.09 -12.69
N ILE A 36 -1.30 7.75 -12.61
CA ILE A 36 -1.91 7.05 -11.47
C ILE A 36 -0.79 6.44 -10.64
N LEU A 37 -0.53 7.01 -9.46
CA LEU A 37 0.52 6.58 -8.54
C LEU A 37 -0.02 5.56 -7.53
N PRO A 38 0.46 4.30 -7.52
CA PRO A 38 0.25 3.41 -6.40
C PRO A 38 1.12 3.85 -5.20
N SER A 39 0.49 4.56 -4.28
CA SER A 39 1.05 4.91 -2.97
C SER A 39 0.63 3.87 -1.92
N THR A 40 0.72 4.18 -0.65
CA THR A 40 0.54 3.21 0.43
C THR A 40 -0.11 3.84 1.67
N HIS A 41 -0.94 3.07 2.38
CA HIS A 41 -1.47 3.46 3.69
C HIS A 41 -0.37 3.60 4.77
N VAL A 42 0.82 3.02 4.53
CA VAL A 42 1.96 3.08 5.45
C VAL A 42 2.48 4.51 5.65
N VAL A 43 2.10 5.46 4.78
CA VAL A 43 2.39 6.90 4.98
C VAL A 43 1.76 7.46 6.28
N TYR A 44 0.80 6.76 6.87
CA TYR A 44 0.15 7.13 8.13
C TYR A 44 0.71 6.42 9.37
N GLU A 45 1.69 5.52 9.24
CA GLU A 45 2.17 4.68 10.36
C GLU A 45 2.76 5.44 11.56
N GLY A 46 3.21 6.67 11.38
CA GLY A 46 3.74 7.52 12.45
C GLY A 46 2.67 8.27 13.26
N ILE A 47 1.39 8.07 13.00
CA ILE A 47 0.32 8.64 13.81
C ILE A 47 0.30 7.91 15.17
N GLU A 48 0.52 8.67 16.25
CA GLU A 48 0.75 8.11 17.60
C GLU A 48 -0.45 7.38 18.19
N LYS A 49 -1.67 7.77 17.80
CA LYS A 49 -2.91 7.17 18.31
C LYS A 49 -3.57 6.35 17.22
N VAL A 50 -4.16 5.22 17.63
CA VAL A 50 -5.05 4.47 16.73
C VAL A 50 -6.18 5.40 16.32
N LYS A 51 -6.31 5.63 15.02
CA LYS A 51 -7.34 6.48 14.42
C LYS A 51 -8.14 5.67 13.42
N ASN A 52 -9.46 5.71 13.58
CA ASN A 52 -10.38 5.13 12.62
C ASN A 52 -10.76 6.20 11.57
N ASN A 53 -11.07 5.76 10.36
CA ASN A 53 -11.53 6.62 9.27
C ASN A 53 -10.55 7.78 8.97
N ILE A 54 -9.28 7.43 8.73
CA ILE A 54 -8.27 8.40 8.31
C ILE A 54 -8.65 8.94 6.94
N LEU A 55 -8.81 10.25 6.83
CA LEU A 55 -9.12 10.94 5.58
C LEU A 55 -7.85 11.24 4.78
N GLU A 56 -7.99 11.44 3.48
CA GLU A 56 -6.89 11.69 2.56
C GLU A 56 -6.16 13.02 2.80
N ASN A 57 -6.85 13.99 3.40
CA ASN A 57 -6.29 15.30 3.78
C ASN A 57 -5.54 15.28 5.13
N GLU A 58 -5.52 14.14 5.83
CA GLU A 58 -4.74 14.00 7.06
C GLU A 58 -3.23 14.03 6.79
N ASP A 59 -2.51 14.60 7.73
CA ASP A 59 -1.05 14.67 7.65
C ASP A 59 -0.44 13.28 7.60
N THR A 60 0.43 13.07 6.62
CA THR A 60 1.22 11.84 6.54
C THR A 60 2.40 11.91 7.51
N LYS A 61 2.65 10.83 8.24
CA LYS A 61 3.79 10.67 9.16
C LYS A 61 4.52 9.35 8.88
N PRO A 62 5.26 9.26 7.76
CA PRO A 62 5.91 8.02 7.37
C PRO A 62 7.12 7.73 8.25
N ASN A 63 7.18 6.54 8.87
CA ASN A 63 8.31 6.10 9.70
C ASN A 63 9.35 5.33 8.88
N LEU A 64 8.91 4.48 7.95
CA LEU A 64 9.78 3.63 7.13
C LEU A 64 10.30 4.38 5.89
N SER A 65 11.51 4.08 5.44
CA SER A 65 12.10 4.68 4.22
C SER A 65 11.23 4.45 2.99
N TYR A 66 10.62 3.26 2.86
CA TYR A 66 9.62 2.99 1.82
C TYR A 66 8.44 3.96 1.89
N ALA A 67 7.88 4.20 3.05
CA ALA A 67 6.76 5.12 3.22
C ALA A 67 7.19 6.59 2.98
N ARG A 68 8.40 6.96 3.42
CA ARG A 68 8.99 8.28 3.13
C ARG A 68 9.17 8.49 1.64
N SER A 69 9.72 7.51 0.91
CA SER A 69 9.87 7.61 -0.54
C SER A 69 8.54 7.77 -1.26
N LYS A 70 7.49 7.05 -0.83
CA LYS A 70 6.14 7.23 -1.39
C LYS A 70 5.56 8.61 -1.08
N ALA A 71 5.73 9.13 0.13
CA ALA A 71 5.29 10.48 0.48
C ALA A 71 6.03 11.57 -0.34
N ILE A 72 7.32 11.38 -0.64
CA ILE A 72 8.09 12.24 -1.55
C ILE A 72 7.48 12.19 -2.96
N ASN A 73 7.20 10.98 -3.49
CA ASN A 73 6.60 10.84 -4.81
C ASN A 73 5.21 11.50 -4.88
N GLU A 74 4.36 11.36 -3.85
CA GLU A 74 3.09 12.08 -3.77
C GLU A 74 3.29 13.60 -3.86
N LYS A 75 4.27 14.14 -3.13
CA LYS A 75 4.59 15.57 -3.15
C LYS A 75 5.10 16.02 -4.51
N GLN A 76 5.96 15.23 -5.17
CA GLN A 76 6.43 15.53 -6.52
C GLN A 76 5.27 15.62 -7.51
N LEU A 77 4.32 14.65 -7.48
CA LEU A 77 3.14 14.68 -8.33
C LEU A 77 2.27 15.92 -8.07
N LYS A 78 1.95 16.19 -6.82
CA LYS A 78 1.13 17.35 -6.42
C LYS A 78 1.72 18.68 -6.88
N ASN A 79 3.04 18.78 -6.93
CA ASN A 79 3.76 19.98 -7.34
C ASN A 79 4.11 20.02 -8.85
N SER A 80 3.81 18.97 -9.60
CA SER A 80 4.23 18.84 -11.00
C SER A 80 3.42 19.68 -11.99
N GLY A 81 2.24 20.14 -11.60
CA GLY A 81 1.27 20.77 -12.52
C GLY A 81 0.59 19.81 -13.51
N LYS A 82 0.88 18.50 -13.42
CA LYS A 82 0.29 17.47 -14.28
C LYS A 82 -0.98 16.86 -13.67
N ASN A 83 -1.81 16.24 -14.50
CA ASN A 83 -2.95 15.47 -14.02
C ASN A 83 -2.46 14.22 -13.29
N TYR A 84 -2.92 14.01 -12.06
CA TYR A 84 -2.53 12.86 -11.26
C TYR A 84 -3.68 12.26 -10.47
N ILE A 85 -3.55 10.99 -10.16
CA ILE A 85 -4.33 10.28 -9.14
C ILE A 85 -3.35 9.57 -8.21
N ILE A 86 -3.50 9.74 -6.91
CA ILE A 86 -2.71 9.03 -5.90
C ILE A 86 -3.63 8.03 -5.21
N LEU A 87 -3.28 6.75 -5.28
CA LEU A 87 -4.01 5.68 -4.60
C LEU A 87 -3.16 5.16 -3.42
N ARG A 88 -3.53 5.52 -2.19
CA ARG A 88 -2.92 4.99 -0.96
C ARG A 88 -3.51 3.62 -0.65
N LEU A 89 -2.83 2.60 -1.15
CA LEU A 89 -3.30 1.21 -1.07
C LEU A 89 -3.17 0.66 0.35
N GLY A 90 -4.21 -0.02 0.82
CA GLY A 90 -4.10 -0.96 1.94
C GLY A 90 -3.13 -2.10 1.63
N SER A 91 -2.98 -3.06 2.54
CA SER A 91 -2.17 -4.26 2.29
C SER A 91 -2.85 -5.09 1.19
N VAL A 92 -2.25 -5.08 0.00
CA VAL A 92 -2.79 -5.79 -1.18
C VAL A 92 -2.58 -7.28 -1.03
N TYR A 93 -3.64 -8.08 -1.13
CA TYR A 93 -3.59 -9.54 -1.02
C TYR A 93 -4.36 -10.20 -2.16
N GLY A 94 -4.07 -11.46 -2.38
CA GLY A 94 -4.76 -12.29 -3.37
C GLY A 94 -3.80 -13.13 -4.20
N TYR A 95 -4.37 -13.96 -5.05
CA TYR A 95 -3.62 -14.81 -5.96
C TYR A 95 -3.14 -14.01 -7.19
N SER A 96 -1.93 -14.27 -7.62
CA SER A 96 -1.33 -13.70 -8.82
C SER A 96 -0.32 -14.67 -9.42
N GLY A 97 -0.76 -15.80 -9.98
CA GLY A 97 0.11 -16.76 -10.66
C GLY A 97 1.50 -16.89 -10.02
N ASP A 98 2.53 -16.75 -10.84
CA ASP A 98 3.94 -16.90 -10.40
C ASP A 98 4.47 -15.69 -9.60
N ASN A 99 3.76 -14.56 -9.58
CA ASN A 99 4.19 -13.31 -8.95
C ASN A 99 3.50 -13.02 -7.61
N ALA A 100 2.79 -13.99 -7.03
CA ALA A 100 2.10 -13.79 -5.76
C ALA A 100 3.10 -13.50 -4.63
N ARG A 101 2.91 -12.39 -3.94
CA ARG A 101 3.68 -12.07 -2.72
C ARG A 101 3.18 -12.90 -1.55
N ILE A 102 3.87 -14.01 -1.30
CA ILE A 102 3.52 -14.95 -0.21
C ILE A 102 3.81 -14.38 1.18
N ASP A 103 4.72 -13.44 1.32
CA ASP A 103 5.10 -12.81 2.59
C ASP A 103 4.08 -11.79 3.12
N ILE A 104 3.08 -11.41 2.32
CA ILE A 104 1.95 -10.61 2.78
C ILE A 104 1.07 -11.46 3.70
N MET A 105 0.70 -10.92 4.87
CA MET A 105 0.08 -11.67 5.96
C MET A 105 -1.13 -12.53 5.54
N PRO A 106 -2.16 -12.04 4.79
CA PRO A 106 -3.27 -12.90 4.38
C PRO A 106 -2.84 -14.06 3.47
N ASN A 107 -1.93 -13.79 2.52
CA ASN A 107 -1.42 -14.82 1.62
C ASN A 107 -0.59 -15.86 2.37
N LEU A 108 0.25 -15.40 3.31
CA LEU A 108 1.07 -16.29 4.16
C LEU A 108 0.19 -17.16 5.04
N PHE A 109 -0.83 -16.61 5.67
CA PHE A 109 -1.74 -17.34 6.54
C PHE A 109 -2.53 -18.39 5.76
N SER A 110 -3.06 -18.03 4.59
CA SER A 110 -3.73 -18.97 3.70
C SER A 110 -2.81 -20.12 3.29
N LYS A 111 -1.54 -19.83 2.93
CA LYS A 111 -0.57 -20.86 2.59
C LYS A 111 -0.26 -21.78 3.77
N ILE A 112 0.01 -21.24 4.96
CA ILE A 112 0.31 -22.04 6.15
C ILE A 112 -0.87 -22.92 6.50
N ALA A 113 -2.06 -22.35 6.48
CA ALA A 113 -3.29 -23.06 6.82
C ALA A 113 -3.58 -24.19 5.81
N SER A 114 -3.46 -23.95 4.49
CA SER A 114 -3.65 -24.99 3.47
C SER A 114 -2.69 -26.18 3.59
N GLN A 115 -1.61 -26.03 4.35
CA GLN A 115 -0.65 -27.07 4.68
C GLN A 115 -0.86 -27.66 6.10
N ASN A 116 -1.98 -27.41 6.74
CA ASN A 116 -2.27 -27.76 8.12
C ASN A 116 -1.23 -27.22 9.12
N GLY A 117 -0.56 -26.12 8.77
CA GLY A 117 0.47 -25.52 9.60
C GLY A 117 -0.09 -24.67 10.74
N THR A 118 0.76 -24.38 11.72
CA THR A 118 0.39 -23.54 12.89
C THR A 118 0.57 -22.07 12.62
N LEU A 119 -0.49 -21.27 12.74
CA LEU A 119 -0.44 -19.81 12.67
C LEU A 119 0.03 -19.22 14.00
N LYS A 120 1.17 -18.54 14.02
CA LYS A 120 1.69 -17.82 15.18
C LYS A 120 1.27 -16.37 15.15
N LEU A 121 0.53 -15.92 16.15
CA LEU A 121 0.04 -14.56 16.29
C LEU A 121 0.87 -13.76 17.30
N PHE A 122 1.54 -12.70 16.84
CA PHE A 122 2.24 -11.78 17.73
C PHE A 122 1.22 -10.93 18.52
N SER A 123 1.46 -10.73 19.81
CA SER A 123 0.58 -9.95 20.70
C SER A 123 -0.90 -10.37 20.62
N GLY A 124 -1.17 -11.68 20.43
CA GLY A 124 -2.52 -12.22 20.30
C GLY A 124 -3.26 -11.79 19.02
N GLY A 125 -2.55 -11.26 18.03
CA GLY A 125 -3.14 -10.86 16.76
C GLY A 125 -4.04 -9.61 16.82
N ARG A 126 -3.87 -8.75 17.81
CA ARG A 126 -4.69 -7.53 18.02
C ARG A 126 -4.39 -6.40 17.04
N GLN A 127 -3.31 -6.51 16.25
CA GLN A 127 -2.95 -5.49 15.27
C GLN A 127 -4.05 -5.34 14.23
N ILE A 128 -4.47 -4.10 13.99
CA ILE A 128 -5.42 -3.74 12.93
C ILE A 128 -4.68 -3.62 11.60
N LYS A 129 -5.30 -4.12 10.54
CA LYS A 129 -4.79 -4.06 9.16
C LYS A 129 -5.90 -3.60 8.22
N SER A 130 -5.57 -2.65 7.37
CA SER A 130 -6.40 -2.28 6.22
C SER A 130 -5.97 -3.14 5.04
N LEU A 131 -6.91 -3.92 4.51
CA LEU A 131 -6.67 -4.89 3.44
C LEU A 131 -7.42 -4.49 2.18
N VAL A 132 -6.86 -4.82 1.02
CA VAL A 132 -7.51 -4.67 -0.28
C VAL A 132 -7.17 -5.85 -1.20
N PRO A 133 -8.19 -6.51 -1.82
CA PRO A 133 -7.94 -7.57 -2.79
C PRO A 133 -7.24 -7.03 -4.05
N LEU A 134 -6.30 -7.79 -4.59
CA LEU A 134 -5.59 -7.43 -5.82
C LEU A 134 -6.54 -7.12 -6.99
N ILE A 135 -7.63 -7.90 -7.11
CA ILE A 135 -8.62 -7.67 -8.16
C ILE A 135 -9.33 -6.32 -8.02
N ASP A 136 -9.58 -5.85 -6.80
CA ASP A 136 -10.22 -4.56 -6.58
C ASP A 136 -9.24 -3.41 -6.84
N VAL A 137 -7.94 -3.62 -6.57
CA VAL A 137 -6.89 -2.68 -6.99
C VAL A 137 -6.88 -2.55 -8.51
N ALA A 138 -6.86 -3.68 -9.26
CA ALA A 138 -6.86 -3.67 -10.72
C ALA A 138 -8.13 -2.97 -11.29
N ARG A 139 -9.30 -3.24 -10.71
CA ARG A 139 -10.56 -2.57 -11.09
C ARG A 139 -10.51 -1.07 -10.83
N CYS A 140 -9.95 -0.65 -9.70
CA CYS A 140 -9.80 0.76 -9.36
C CYS A 140 -8.87 1.48 -10.35
N PHE A 141 -7.72 0.88 -10.70
CA PHE A 141 -6.82 1.46 -11.70
C PHE A 141 -7.51 1.65 -13.05
N LYS A 142 -8.20 0.61 -13.54
CA LYS A 142 -8.98 0.71 -14.78
C LYS A 142 -10.05 1.79 -14.69
N PHE A 143 -10.80 1.86 -13.60
CA PHE A 143 -11.81 2.90 -13.39
C PHE A 143 -11.20 4.30 -13.43
N MET A 144 -10.07 4.52 -12.73
CA MET A 144 -9.39 5.82 -12.70
C MET A 144 -8.76 6.20 -14.06
N GLU A 145 -8.37 5.22 -14.88
CA GLU A 145 -7.91 5.44 -16.25
C GLU A 145 -9.05 5.94 -17.13
N GLU A 146 -10.22 5.29 -17.05
CA GLU A 146 -11.39 5.57 -17.89
C GLU A 146 -12.12 6.88 -17.51
N LYS A 147 -11.94 7.40 -16.28
CA LYS A 147 -12.61 8.58 -15.75
C LYS A 147 -11.75 9.83 -15.92
N GLU A 148 -11.87 10.49 -17.06
CA GLU A 148 -11.07 11.68 -17.38
C GLU A 148 -11.36 12.86 -16.43
N GLU A 149 -12.60 12.97 -15.94
CA GLU A 149 -13.06 14.01 -15.03
C GLU A 149 -12.43 13.92 -13.62
N ILE A 150 -11.90 12.74 -13.22
CA ILE A 150 -11.22 12.58 -11.93
C ILE A 150 -9.74 12.89 -12.12
N THR A 151 -9.31 14.04 -11.64
CA THR A 151 -7.92 14.50 -11.78
C THR A 151 -7.44 15.19 -10.51
N SER A 152 -6.13 15.18 -10.31
CA SER A 152 -5.43 15.93 -9.26
C SER A 152 -5.94 15.64 -7.84
N ASP A 153 -6.19 14.36 -7.56
CA ASP A 153 -6.77 13.93 -6.29
C ASP A 153 -6.04 12.73 -5.67
N THR A 154 -6.32 12.48 -4.39
CA THR A 154 -5.74 11.40 -3.60
C THR A 154 -6.87 10.59 -2.96
N PHE A 155 -6.77 9.26 -3.02
CA PHE A 155 -7.76 8.34 -2.46
C PHE A 155 -7.10 7.26 -1.61
N ASN A 156 -7.69 6.95 -0.45
CA ASN A 156 -7.38 5.76 0.31
C ASN A 156 -8.13 4.56 -0.31
N LEU A 157 -7.38 3.57 -0.79
CA LEU A 157 -7.97 2.36 -1.37
C LEU A 157 -7.81 1.17 -0.43
N THR A 158 -8.88 0.87 0.28
CA THR A 158 -8.99 -0.27 1.19
C THR A 158 -10.39 -0.86 1.09
N LYS A 159 -10.54 -2.15 1.41
CA LYS A 159 -11.83 -2.81 1.46
C LYS A 159 -12.22 -3.16 2.89
N ASP A 160 -11.35 -3.86 3.59
CA ASP A 160 -11.61 -4.39 4.91
C ASP A 160 -10.61 -3.84 5.93
N THR A 161 -11.11 -3.50 7.12
CA THR A 161 -10.29 -3.18 8.28
C THR A 161 -10.52 -4.28 9.32
N VAL A 162 -9.50 -5.11 9.53
CA VAL A 162 -9.58 -6.33 10.33
C VAL A 162 -8.37 -6.47 11.25
N THR A 163 -8.52 -7.25 12.30
CA THR A 163 -7.39 -7.69 13.12
C THR A 163 -6.67 -8.87 12.47
N VAL A 164 -5.39 -9.02 12.78
CA VAL A 164 -4.61 -10.20 12.37
C VAL A 164 -5.25 -11.49 12.86
N LYS A 165 -5.89 -11.47 14.05
CA LYS A 165 -6.62 -12.62 14.63
C LYS A 165 -7.81 -13.02 13.76
N GLU A 166 -8.64 -12.06 13.34
CA GLU A 166 -9.80 -12.33 12.47
C GLU A 166 -9.37 -12.98 11.16
N VAL A 167 -8.28 -12.52 10.54
CA VAL A 167 -7.74 -13.15 9.32
C VAL A 167 -7.31 -14.61 9.61
N ALA A 168 -6.64 -14.84 10.73
CA ALA A 168 -6.23 -16.19 11.10
C ALA A 168 -7.43 -17.13 11.34
N GLU A 169 -8.50 -16.63 11.96
CA GLU A 169 -9.74 -17.38 12.17
C GLU A 169 -10.44 -17.73 10.85
N ILE A 170 -10.47 -16.80 9.90
CA ILE A 170 -10.97 -17.06 8.55
C ILE A 170 -10.14 -18.17 7.88
N CYS A 171 -8.80 -18.04 7.87
CA CYS A 171 -7.94 -19.05 7.29
C CYS A 171 -8.12 -20.43 7.93
N LYS A 172 -8.33 -20.49 9.25
CA LYS A 172 -8.60 -21.73 9.98
C LYS A 172 -9.95 -22.36 9.62
N LYS A 173 -10.97 -21.55 9.31
CA LYS A 173 -12.32 -22.03 9.00
C LYS A 173 -12.41 -22.72 7.64
N TYR A 174 -11.60 -22.30 6.68
CA TYR A 174 -11.67 -22.75 5.29
C TYR A 174 -10.55 -23.74 4.90
N ASN A 175 -9.93 -24.37 5.89
CA ASN A 175 -8.94 -25.45 5.71
C ASN A 175 -9.37 -26.76 6.35
#